data_948d289b9539759a94703bda5c37805e
#
_entry.id   948d289b9539759a94703bda5c37805e
#
_cell.length_a   1.000
_cell.length_b   1.000
_cell.length_c   1.000
_cell.angle_alpha   90.00
_cell.angle_beta   90.00
_cell.angle_gamma   90.00
#
_symmetry.space_group_name_H-M   'P 1'
#
loop_
_entity.id
_entity.type
_entity.pdbx_description
1 polymer ?
#
loop_
_entity_poly.entity_id
_entity_poly.type
_entity_poly.pdbx_seq_one_letter_code
_entity_poly.pdbx_strand_id
1 'polypeptide(L)'
;MHFISTRAHAELKRAILVFLFAAASTSTLLADQWALLVEPSFMDHKMRRPIEGSQRTVLAIARVVDGEIQPLTREEKKSVHMTYPMIQEQALQTASEVFKRMKPTFVRDKNQVIQYAAIESEDPLTASCVLAPEFAAAFEETLGPDLLVAMPTRNQVLVFSKQDNAHLRLAEKIINSYLTSNYPVSREIFTLESGNLRSLGILE
;
A
#
# COMPACT_ATOMS: atom_id res chain seq x y z
N MET A 1 -3.38 12.62 81.07
CA MET A 1 -2.77 11.41 80.45
C MET A 1 -3.64 11.01 79.28
N HIS A 2 -3.19 11.32 78.07
CA HIS A 2 -3.27 10.42 76.89
C HIS A 2 -2.70 11.12 75.68
N PHE A 3 -1.48 10.74 75.34
CA PHE A 3 -0.82 11.04 74.11
C PHE A 3 -1.41 10.13 73.00
N ILE A 4 -1.99 10.68 71.95
CA ILE A 4 -2.29 9.96 70.71
C ILE A 4 -1.77 10.79 69.54
N SER A 5 -0.63 10.44 69.16
CA SER A 5 -0.08 10.08 67.84
C SER A 5 -0.38 11.02 66.63
N THR A 6 0.56 11.93 66.47
CA THR A 6 0.75 12.80 65.27
C THR A 6 1.39 12.06 64.08
N ARG A 7 1.25 10.73 63.98
CA ARG A 7 1.89 9.95 62.89
C ARG A 7 1.02 9.65 61.65
N ALA A 8 -0.28 9.96 61.70
CA ALA A 8 -1.19 9.58 60.61
C ALA A 8 -1.30 10.61 59.47
N HIS A 9 -0.76 11.82 59.63
CA HIS A 9 -0.88 12.87 58.58
C HIS A 9 0.32 13.02 57.65
N ALA A 10 1.41 12.29 57.89
CA ALA A 10 2.61 12.36 57.04
C ALA A 10 2.61 11.35 55.90
N GLU A 11 1.85 10.27 56.00
CA GLU A 11 1.81 9.21 54.98
C GLU A 11 0.84 9.53 53.81
N LEU A 12 -0.16 10.39 54.08
CA LEU A 12 -1.16 10.71 53.03
C LEU A 12 -0.68 11.76 52.02
N LYS A 13 0.43 12.45 52.29
CA LYS A 13 1.02 13.42 51.35
C LYS A 13 2.07 12.86 50.41
N ARG A 14 2.49 11.60 50.61
CA ARG A 14 3.46 10.93 49.73
C ARG A 14 2.82 10.08 48.64
N ALA A 15 1.52 9.81 48.68
CA ALA A 15 0.82 8.96 47.72
C ALA A 15 0.21 9.71 46.50
N ILE A 16 0.29 11.05 46.47
CA ILE A 16 -0.31 11.85 45.35
C ILE A 16 0.72 12.38 44.38
N LEU A 17 2.02 12.07 44.53
CA LEU A 17 3.07 12.61 43.66
C LEU A 17 3.64 11.62 42.67
N VAL A 18 2.96 10.55 42.33
CA VAL A 18 3.44 9.59 41.31
C VAL A 18 2.26 9.11 40.49
N PHE A 19 1.69 9.94 39.64
CA PHE A 19 0.95 9.51 38.45
C PHE A 19 0.54 10.73 37.57
N LEU A 20 1.49 11.64 37.38
CA LEU A 20 1.48 12.54 36.22
C LEU A 20 2.54 12.05 35.25
N PHE A 21 2.46 10.80 34.80
CA PHE A 21 3.04 10.41 33.52
C PHE A 21 2.19 11.09 32.48
N ALA A 22 2.70 12.21 31.99
CA ALA A 22 2.29 12.82 30.76
C ALA A 22 2.29 11.71 29.71
N ALA A 23 1.12 11.28 29.26
CA ALA A 23 0.95 10.70 27.97
C ALA A 23 1.39 11.80 26.98
N ALA A 24 2.69 11.89 26.76
CA ALA A 24 3.22 12.51 25.57
C ALA A 24 2.67 11.64 24.44
N SER A 25 1.49 12.01 23.94
CA SER A 25 1.06 11.63 22.62
C SER A 25 2.19 12.12 21.70
N THR A 26 3.13 11.25 21.43
CA THR A 26 4.01 11.40 20.29
C THR A 26 3.07 11.34 19.09
N SER A 27 2.49 12.48 18.74
CA SER A 27 2.11 12.76 17.39
C SER A 27 3.43 12.61 16.63
N THR A 28 3.73 11.41 16.14
CA THR A 28 4.64 11.24 15.04
C THR A 28 4.03 12.12 13.96
N LEU A 29 4.57 13.32 13.82
CA LEU A 29 4.43 14.10 12.59
C LEU A 29 4.75 13.09 11.50
N LEU A 30 3.72 12.63 10.82
CA LEU A 30 3.88 11.79 9.63
C LEU A 30 4.69 12.67 8.69
N ALA A 31 6.00 12.44 8.66
CA ALA A 31 6.88 13.12 7.73
C ALA A 31 6.31 12.86 6.34
N ASP A 32 6.29 13.88 5.50
CA ASP A 32 5.92 13.76 4.09
C ASP A 32 6.58 12.51 3.50
N GLN A 33 5.78 11.53 3.14
CA GLN A 33 6.26 10.28 2.57
C GLN A 33 6.14 10.33 1.06
N TRP A 34 7.14 9.79 0.37
CA TRP A 34 7.06 9.57 -1.06
C TRP A 34 6.36 8.26 -1.35
N ALA A 35 5.49 8.26 -2.36
CA ALA A 35 4.83 7.07 -2.85
C ALA A 35 4.99 6.94 -4.37
N LEU A 36 5.15 5.70 -4.84
CA LEU A 36 4.94 5.33 -6.23
C LEU A 36 3.51 4.81 -6.35
N LEU A 37 2.75 5.43 -7.24
CA LEU A 37 1.37 5.06 -7.52
C LEU A 37 1.31 4.30 -8.84
N VAL A 38 0.53 3.24 -8.89
CA VAL A 38 0.09 2.63 -10.15
C VAL A 38 -1.17 3.37 -10.58
N GLU A 39 -1.09 4.13 -11.68
CA GLU A 39 -2.15 5.06 -12.07
C GLU A 39 -2.49 4.96 -13.56
N PRO A 40 -3.74 5.28 -13.94
CA PRO A 40 -4.08 5.41 -15.35
C PRO A 40 -3.25 6.50 -16.04
N SER A 41 -2.83 6.26 -17.27
CA SER A 41 -1.98 7.19 -18.03
C SER A 41 -2.66 8.51 -18.39
N PHE A 42 -4.00 8.58 -18.30
CA PHE A 42 -4.77 9.82 -18.51
C PHE A 42 -4.74 10.78 -17.31
N MET A 43 -4.33 10.29 -16.12
CA MET A 43 -4.14 11.16 -14.96
C MET A 43 -2.93 12.08 -15.16
N ASP A 44 -3.12 13.38 -14.89
CA ASP A 44 -2.08 14.40 -15.11
C ASP A 44 -1.04 14.46 -13.99
N HIS A 45 -0.25 13.39 -13.86
CA HIS A 45 0.87 13.37 -12.94
C HIS A 45 2.11 14.03 -13.57
N LYS A 46 2.70 14.99 -12.89
CA LYS A 46 3.89 15.75 -13.39
C LYS A 46 5.18 14.94 -13.32
N MET A 47 5.25 13.95 -12.43
CA MET A 47 6.36 12.99 -12.35
C MET A 47 5.82 11.58 -12.55
N ARG A 48 5.99 11.05 -13.75
CA ARG A 48 5.56 9.70 -14.10
C ARG A 48 6.54 9.03 -15.04
N ARG A 49 6.55 7.70 -15.03
CA ARG A 49 7.27 6.88 -15.98
C ARG A 49 6.35 5.78 -16.53
N PRO A 50 6.56 5.34 -17.78
CA PRO A 50 5.81 4.21 -18.31
C PRO A 50 6.18 2.92 -17.56
N ILE A 51 5.20 2.00 -17.48
CA ILE A 51 5.44 0.61 -17.12
C ILE A 51 5.74 -0.14 -18.42
N GLU A 52 6.75 -1.01 -18.42
CA GLU A 52 7.12 -1.79 -19.60
C GLU A 52 5.92 -2.58 -20.14
N GLY A 53 5.68 -2.51 -21.45
CA GLY A 53 4.56 -3.18 -22.12
C GLY A 53 3.19 -2.55 -21.87
N SER A 54 3.05 -1.61 -20.93
CA SER A 54 1.78 -0.97 -20.63
C SER A 54 1.39 0.07 -21.66
N GLN A 55 0.10 0.09 -22.01
CA GLN A 55 -0.49 1.08 -22.92
C GLN A 55 -1.29 2.15 -22.16
N ARG A 56 -1.83 1.83 -20.99
CA ARG A 56 -2.78 2.68 -20.29
C ARG A 56 -2.42 2.95 -18.82
N THR A 57 -1.33 2.39 -18.33
CA THR A 57 -0.95 2.49 -16.92
C THR A 57 0.48 3.01 -16.79
N VAL A 58 0.72 3.82 -15.79
CA VAL A 58 2.01 4.45 -15.49
C VAL A 58 2.36 4.30 -14.01
N LEU A 59 3.64 4.44 -13.69
CA LEU A 59 4.08 4.72 -12.32
C LEU A 59 4.20 6.23 -12.14
N ALA A 60 3.44 6.77 -11.20
CA ALA A 60 3.47 8.18 -10.85
C ALA A 60 4.10 8.37 -9.47
N ILE A 61 4.81 9.47 -9.27
CA ILE A 61 5.32 9.89 -7.96
C ILE A 61 4.33 10.87 -7.34
N ALA A 62 4.00 10.63 -6.07
CA ALA A 62 3.19 11.50 -5.25
C ALA A 62 3.81 11.66 -3.85
N ARG A 63 3.35 12.66 -3.11
CA ARG A 63 3.58 12.78 -1.67
C ARG A 63 2.36 12.24 -0.94
N VAL A 64 2.60 11.69 0.23
CA VAL A 64 1.53 11.36 1.18
C VAL A 64 1.69 12.29 2.36
N VAL A 65 0.70 13.15 2.55
CA VAL A 65 0.67 14.15 3.62
C VAL A 65 -0.60 13.90 4.43
N ASP A 66 -0.45 13.64 5.71
CA ASP A 66 -1.57 13.33 6.62
C ASP A 66 -2.46 12.17 6.12
N GLY A 67 -1.88 11.20 5.42
CA GLY A 67 -2.58 10.04 4.85
C GLY A 67 -3.27 10.30 3.51
N GLU A 68 -3.22 11.52 2.99
CA GLU A 68 -3.76 11.89 1.69
C GLU A 68 -2.70 11.88 0.59
N ILE A 69 -3.07 11.37 -0.58
CA ILE A 69 -2.20 11.39 -1.77
C ILE A 69 -2.26 12.79 -2.40
N GLN A 70 -1.12 13.43 -2.47
CA GLN A 70 -0.95 14.75 -3.10
C GLN A 70 -0.07 14.61 -4.34
N PRO A 71 -0.65 14.72 -5.55
CA PRO A 71 0.13 14.77 -6.78
C PRO A 71 1.06 15.98 -6.78
N LEU A 72 2.31 15.78 -7.25
CA LEU A 72 3.26 16.89 -7.35
C LEU A 72 2.82 17.91 -8.40
N THR A 73 2.84 19.17 -8.01
CA THR A 73 2.70 20.29 -8.92
C THR A 73 4.00 20.50 -9.73
N ARG A 74 3.93 21.33 -10.78
CA ARG A 74 5.11 21.68 -11.58
C ARG A 74 6.13 22.49 -10.76
N GLU A 75 5.66 23.33 -9.87
CA GLU A 75 6.46 24.16 -8.98
C GLU A 75 7.17 23.31 -7.93
N GLU A 76 6.45 22.43 -7.26
CA GLU A 76 7.01 21.48 -6.28
C GLU A 76 8.07 20.58 -6.92
N LYS A 77 7.81 20.07 -8.15
CA LYS A 77 8.81 19.28 -8.88
C LYS A 77 10.14 20.05 -9.04
N LYS A 78 10.11 21.37 -9.25
CA LYS A 78 11.32 22.18 -9.38
C LYS A 78 12.03 22.42 -8.05
N SER A 79 11.28 22.44 -6.95
CA SER A 79 11.82 22.66 -5.60
C SER A 79 12.32 21.38 -4.92
N VAL A 80 12.01 20.20 -5.48
CA VAL A 80 12.51 18.93 -4.97
C VAL A 80 14.01 18.81 -5.22
N HIS A 81 14.80 18.81 -4.16
CA HIS A 81 16.26 18.66 -4.22
C HIS A 81 16.72 17.19 -4.24
N MET A 82 15.80 16.25 -4.29
CA MET A 82 16.10 14.82 -4.37
C MET A 82 16.18 14.33 -5.81
N THR A 83 17.10 13.43 -6.07
CA THR A 83 17.17 12.73 -7.35
C THR A 83 16.04 11.70 -7.47
N TYR A 84 15.66 11.32 -8.69
CA TYR A 84 14.64 10.30 -8.92
C TYR A 84 14.94 8.97 -8.18
N PRO A 85 16.17 8.42 -8.20
CA PRO A 85 16.50 7.21 -7.45
C PRO A 85 16.26 7.34 -5.94
N MET A 86 16.59 8.48 -5.33
CA MET A 86 16.36 8.71 -3.90
C MET A 86 14.85 8.72 -3.56
N ILE A 87 14.05 9.37 -4.40
CA ILE A 87 12.60 9.38 -4.24
C ILE A 87 12.04 7.96 -4.41
N GLN A 88 12.52 7.23 -5.41
CA GLN A 88 12.10 5.86 -5.67
C GLN A 88 12.41 4.93 -4.48
N GLU A 89 13.58 5.04 -3.89
CA GLU A 89 13.97 4.24 -2.71
C GLU A 89 13.01 4.49 -1.54
N GLN A 90 12.72 5.75 -1.22
CA GLN A 90 11.76 6.08 -0.17
C GLN A 90 10.34 5.61 -0.49
N ALA A 91 9.92 5.72 -1.75
CA ALA A 91 8.61 5.28 -2.18
C ALA A 91 8.46 3.74 -2.12
N LEU A 92 9.54 2.99 -2.36
CA LEU A 92 9.55 1.53 -2.16
C LEU A 92 9.46 1.16 -0.67
N GLN A 93 10.10 1.92 0.22
CA GLN A 93 9.93 1.75 1.66
C GLN A 93 8.46 2.00 2.08
N THR A 94 7.85 3.05 1.56
CA THR A 94 6.42 3.31 1.78
C THR A 94 5.56 2.14 1.28
N ALA A 95 5.84 1.59 0.10
CA ALA A 95 5.13 0.42 -0.42
C ALA A 95 5.27 -0.80 0.52
N SER A 96 6.46 -1.05 1.08
CA SER A 96 6.69 -2.11 2.06
C SER A 96 5.88 -1.88 3.35
N GLU A 97 5.84 -0.65 3.86
CA GLU A 97 5.04 -0.32 5.05
C GLU A 97 3.54 -0.51 4.80
N VAL A 98 3.06 -0.12 3.61
CA VAL A 98 1.68 -0.38 3.19
C VAL A 98 1.43 -1.88 3.13
N PHE A 99 2.29 -2.65 2.44
CA PHE A 99 2.12 -4.09 2.28
C PHE A 99 2.09 -4.83 3.62
N LYS A 100 2.92 -4.47 4.60
CA LYS A 100 2.92 -5.07 5.94
C LYS A 100 1.59 -4.92 6.69
N ARG A 101 0.78 -3.91 6.35
CA ARG A 101 -0.55 -3.70 6.93
C ARG A 101 -1.65 -4.48 6.20
N MET A 102 -1.38 -4.95 4.98
CA MET A 102 -2.35 -5.67 4.16
C MET A 102 -2.58 -7.09 4.69
N LYS A 103 -3.81 -7.56 4.52
CA LYS A 103 -4.22 -8.92 4.88
C LYS A 103 -4.77 -9.62 3.65
N PRO A 104 -3.93 -10.36 2.90
CA PRO A 104 -4.39 -11.11 1.74
C PRO A 104 -5.43 -12.16 2.13
N THR A 105 -6.49 -12.26 1.33
CA THR A 105 -7.49 -13.32 1.43
C THR A 105 -7.29 -14.29 0.28
N PHE A 106 -7.07 -15.57 0.59
CA PHE A 106 -6.92 -16.63 -0.41
C PHE A 106 -8.29 -17.20 -0.79
N VAL A 107 -8.66 -17.02 -2.05
CA VAL A 107 -9.92 -17.50 -2.60
C VAL A 107 -9.72 -18.91 -3.15
N ARG A 108 -10.58 -19.84 -2.71
CA ARG A 108 -10.51 -21.26 -3.07
C ARG A 108 -11.71 -21.67 -3.92
N ASP A 109 -11.51 -22.66 -4.75
CA ASP A 109 -12.59 -23.32 -5.48
C ASP A 109 -13.36 -24.33 -4.58
N LYS A 110 -14.34 -25.03 -5.17
CA LYS A 110 -15.12 -26.07 -4.49
C LYS A 110 -14.29 -27.26 -3.98
N ASN A 111 -13.10 -27.45 -4.54
CA ASN A 111 -12.17 -28.53 -4.15
C ASN A 111 -11.12 -28.04 -3.15
N GLN A 112 -11.28 -26.82 -2.61
CA GLN A 112 -10.35 -26.16 -1.68
C GLN A 112 -8.99 -25.76 -2.31
N VAL A 113 -8.88 -25.78 -3.64
CA VAL A 113 -7.68 -25.33 -4.36
C VAL A 113 -7.68 -23.83 -4.43
N ILE A 114 -6.56 -23.20 -4.03
CA ILE A 114 -6.40 -21.73 -4.08
C ILE A 114 -6.37 -21.30 -5.54
N GLN A 115 -7.27 -20.39 -5.90
CA GLN A 115 -7.40 -19.84 -7.25
C GLN A 115 -6.65 -18.50 -7.41
N TYR A 116 -6.68 -17.69 -6.37
CA TYR A 116 -6.00 -16.39 -6.34
C TYR A 116 -5.96 -15.85 -4.91
N ALA A 117 -5.14 -14.82 -4.71
CA ALA A 117 -5.21 -14.00 -3.51
C ALA A 117 -5.81 -12.62 -3.86
N ALA A 118 -6.61 -12.06 -2.94
CA ALA A 118 -7.15 -10.72 -3.02
C ALA A 118 -6.64 -9.89 -1.85
N ILE A 119 -6.20 -8.67 -2.13
CA ILE A 119 -5.92 -7.63 -1.15
C ILE A 119 -6.95 -6.53 -1.38
N GLU A 120 -7.76 -6.25 -0.38
CA GLU A 120 -8.77 -5.19 -0.41
C GLU A 120 -8.62 -4.35 0.86
N SER A 121 -8.53 -3.03 0.71
CA SER A 121 -8.33 -2.11 1.83
C SER A 121 -8.82 -0.71 1.48
N GLU A 122 -9.22 0.06 2.49
CA GLU A 122 -9.53 1.48 2.34
C GLU A 122 -8.28 2.37 2.24
N ASP A 123 -7.08 1.81 2.45
CA ASP A 123 -5.83 2.53 2.26
C ASP A 123 -5.67 2.94 0.79
N PRO A 124 -5.54 4.24 0.47
CA PRO A 124 -5.45 4.71 -0.90
C PRO A 124 -4.18 4.26 -1.63
N LEU A 125 -3.22 3.69 -0.92
CA LEU A 125 -1.99 3.13 -1.46
C LEU A 125 -2.05 1.61 -1.66
N THR A 126 -3.23 0.98 -1.50
CA THR A 126 -3.36 -0.48 -1.61
C THR A 126 -2.80 -1.01 -2.93
N ALA A 127 -3.13 -0.41 -4.07
CA ALA A 127 -2.59 -0.83 -5.36
C ALA A 127 -1.06 -0.70 -5.43
N SER A 128 -0.48 0.26 -4.71
CA SER A 128 0.97 0.49 -4.70
C SER A 128 1.75 -0.56 -3.90
N CYS A 129 1.07 -1.37 -3.06
CA CYS A 129 1.73 -2.41 -2.26
C CYS A 129 2.41 -3.49 -3.13
N VAL A 130 1.99 -3.64 -4.40
CA VAL A 130 2.62 -4.57 -5.36
C VAL A 130 4.07 -4.20 -5.68
N LEU A 131 4.46 -2.96 -5.40
CA LEU A 131 5.81 -2.45 -5.63
C LEU A 131 6.75 -2.74 -4.43
N ALA A 132 6.23 -3.28 -3.32
CA ALA A 132 7.06 -3.68 -2.19
C ALA A 132 8.06 -4.77 -2.62
N PRO A 133 9.36 -4.64 -2.29
CA PRO A 133 10.36 -5.62 -2.66
C PRO A 133 10.05 -7.04 -2.21
N GLU A 134 9.38 -7.19 -1.06
CA GLU A 134 8.96 -8.47 -0.48
C GLU A 134 7.64 -9.02 -1.04
N PHE A 135 6.92 -8.26 -1.88
CA PHE A 135 5.57 -8.63 -2.33
C PHE A 135 5.52 -10.00 -3.01
N ALA A 136 6.38 -10.23 -4.01
CA ALA A 136 6.38 -11.50 -4.75
C ALA A 136 6.68 -12.68 -3.83
N ALA A 137 7.69 -12.58 -2.99
CA ALA A 137 8.10 -13.63 -2.06
C ALA A 137 6.97 -14.05 -1.09
N ALA A 138 6.10 -13.11 -0.70
CA ALA A 138 5.00 -13.39 0.21
C ALA A 138 3.92 -14.33 -0.38
N PHE A 139 3.86 -14.47 -1.70
CA PHE A 139 2.89 -15.34 -2.38
C PHE A 139 3.52 -16.58 -3.03
N GLU A 140 4.86 -16.65 -3.11
CA GLU A 140 5.58 -17.69 -3.82
C GLU A 140 5.25 -19.09 -3.32
N GLU A 141 5.19 -19.30 -2.00
CA GLU A 141 4.86 -20.61 -1.41
C GLU A 141 3.45 -21.08 -1.81
N THR A 142 2.51 -20.16 -1.99
CA THR A 142 1.09 -20.48 -2.18
C THR A 142 0.66 -20.48 -3.64
N LEU A 143 1.19 -19.56 -4.44
CA LEU A 143 0.79 -19.34 -5.84
C LEU A 143 1.90 -19.67 -6.84
N GLY A 144 3.08 -20.05 -6.36
CA GLY A 144 4.26 -20.31 -7.18
C GLY A 144 5.08 -19.05 -7.48
N PRO A 145 6.28 -19.24 -8.08
CA PRO A 145 7.24 -18.15 -8.29
C PRO A 145 6.82 -17.17 -9.40
N ASP A 146 6.03 -17.65 -10.37
CA ASP A 146 5.56 -16.86 -11.51
C ASP A 146 4.20 -16.24 -11.20
N LEU A 147 4.19 -15.01 -10.74
CA LEU A 147 2.97 -14.31 -10.34
C LEU A 147 2.46 -13.36 -11.43
N LEU A 148 1.15 -13.30 -11.54
CA LEU A 148 0.42 -12.26 -12.25
C LEU A 148 -0.35 -11.40 -11.24
N VAL A 149 -0.43 -10.11 -11.50
CA VAL A 149 -1.21 -9.18 -10.69
C VAL A 149 -2.16 -8.36 -11.55
N ALA A 150 -3.33 -8.08 -11.01
CA ALA A 150 -4.29 -7.13 -11.54
C ALA A 150 -4.63 -6.09 -10.47
N MET A 151 -4.69 -4.84 -10.87
CA MET A 151 -5.05 -3.71 -10.00
C MET A 151 -6.20 -2.95 -10.64
N PRO A 152 -7.44 -3.50 -10.57
CA PRO A 152 -8.58 -2.84 -11.22
C PRO A 152 -8.89 -1.49 -10.58
N THR A 153 -8.67 -1.36 -9.29
CA THR A 153 -8.95 -0.15 -8.52
C THR A 153 -7.79 0.19 -7.60
N ARG A 154 -7.77 1.41 -7.09
CA ARG A 154 -6.77 1.86 -6.12
C ARG A 154 -6.80 1.04 -4.81
N ASN A 155 -7.96 0.47 -4.48
CA ASN A 155 -8.24 -0.25 -3.25
C ASN A 155 -8.20 -1.78 -3.38
N GLN A 156 -7.86 -2.31 -4.57
CA GLN A 156 -7.90 -3.74 -4.83
C GLN A 156 -6.68 -4.22 -5.63
N VAL A 157 -6.07 -5.29 -5.15
CA VAL A 157 -5.04 -6.05 -5.86
C VAL A 157 -5.47 -7.53 -5.89
N LEU A 158 -5.38 -8.14 -7.06
CA LEU A 158 -5.60 -9.56 -7.26
C LEU A 158 -4.28 -10.19 -7.70
N VAL A 159 -3.90 -11.31 -7.05
CA VAL A 159 -2.64 -12.02 -7.30
C VAL A 159 -2.96 -13.44 -7.75
N PHE A 160 -2.38 -13.86 -8.87
CA PHE A 160 -2.64 -15.15 -9.49
C PHE A 160 -1.35 -15.90 -9.75
N SER A 161 -1.43 -17.23 -9.81
CA SER A 161 -0.40 -18.02 -10.49
C SER A 161 -0.46 -17.80 -11.99
N LYS A 162 0.67 -17.63 -12.64
CA LYS A 162 0.76 -17.54 -14.11
C LYS A 162 0.34 -18.85 -14.80
N GLN A 163 0.49 -19.97 -14.09
CA GLN A 163 0.29 -21.31 -14.67
C GLN A 163 -1.17 -21.69 -14.87
N ASP A 164 -2.10 -21.12 -14.09
CA ASP A 164 -3.48 -21.60 -14.01
C ASP A 164 -4.50 -20.78 -14.80
N ASN A 165 -4.08 -19.77 -15.56
CA ASN A 165 -4.96 -18.87 -16.33
C ASN A 165 -6.15 -18.30 -15.52
N ALA A 166 -6.01 -18.20 -14.18
CA ALA A 166 -7.06 -17.70 -13.30
C ALA A 166 -7.48 -16.27 -13.68
N HIS A 167 -6.53 -15.45 -14.17
CA HIS A 167 -6.78 -14.10 -14.63
C HIS A 167 -7.78 -14.03 -15.79
N LEU A 168 -7.79 -15.02 -16.71
CA LEU A 168 -8.77 -15.10 -17.80
C LEU A 168 -10.16 -15.45 -17.28
N ARG A 169 -10.25 -16.38 -16.31
CA ARG A 169 -11.54 -16.74 -15.69
C ARG A 169 -12.14 -15.61 -14.88
N LEU A 170 -11.32 -14.69 -14.41
CA LEU A 170 -11.74 -13.53 -13.62
C LEU A 170 -11.75 -12.22 -14.41
N ALA A 171 -11.56 -12.28 -15.75
CA ALA A 171 -11.51 -11.10 -16.60
C ALA A 171 -12.75 -10.21 -16.42
N GLU A 172 -13.95 -10.79 -16.45
CA GLU A 172 -15.20 -10.06 -16.24
C GLU A 172 -15.24 -9.37 -14.87
N LYS A 173 -14.83 -10.05 -13.80
CA LYS A 173 -14.76 -9.47 -12.45
C LYS A 173 -13.79 -8.29 -12.40
N ILE A 174 -12.61 -8.42 -13.02
CA ILE A 174 -11.59 -7.36 -13.07
C ILE A 174 -12.13 -6.15 -13.83
N ILE A 175 -12.73 -6.39 -15.01
CA ILE A 175 -13.31 -5.32 -15.84
C ILE A 175 -14.44 -4.61 -15.10
N ASN A 176 -15.36 -5.36 -14.47
CA ASN A 176 -16.48 -4.78 -13.73
C ASN A 176 -15.98 -3.97 -12.52
N SER A 177 -14.99 -4.47 -11.77
CA SER A 177 -14.39 -3.71 -10.67
C SER A 177 -13.81 -2.38 -11.16
N TYR A 178 -13.11 -2.39 -12.30
CA TYR A 178 -12.58 -1.17 -12.92
C TYR A 178 -13.69 -0.19 -13.34
N LEU A 179 -14.72 -0.68 -14.02
CA LEU A 179 -15.78 0.18 -14.60
C LEU A 179 -16.69 0.79 -13.54
N THR A 180 -16.87 0.13 -12.40
CA THR A 180 -17.77 0.59 -11.32
C THR A 180 -17.06 1.36 -10.23
N SER A 181 -15.73 1.44 -10.27
CA SER A 181 -14.94 2.12 -9.25
C SER A 181 -14.94 3.63 -9.41
N ASN A 182 -14.96 4.34 -8.29
CA ASN A 182 -14.65 5.78 -8.25
C ASN A 182 -13.15 6.07 -8.45
N TYR A 183 -12.30 5.05 -8.24
CA TYR A 183 -10.84 5.15 -8.34
C TYR A 183 -10.29 4.00 -9.21
N PRO A 184 -10.66 3.95 -10.51
CA PRO A 184 -10.15 2.93 -11.41
C PRO A 184 -8.66 3.10 -11.65
N VAL A 185 -7.92 2.00 -11.74
CA VAL A 185 -6.47 2.00 -12.00
C VAL A 185 -6.18 1.36 -13.34
N SER A 186 -6.40 0.06 -13.50
CA SER A 186 -6.02 -0.64 -14.72
C SER A 186 -6.87 -1.87 -15.01
N ARG A 187 -7.08 -2.16 -16.30
CA ARG A 187 -7.55 -3.46 -16.79
C ARG A 187 -6.40 -4.33 -17.34
N GLU A 188 -5.16 -3.87 -17.19
CA GLU A 188 -4.00 -4.64 -17.63
C GLU A 188 -3.62 -5.69 -16.61
N ILE A 189 -3.08 -6.79 -17.09
CA ILE A 189 -2.46 -7.84 -16.27
C ILE A 189 -0.95 -7.61 -16.30
N PHE A 190 -0.35 -7.66 -15.12
CA PHE A 190 1.08 -7.43 -14.97
C PHE A 190 1.77 -8.68 -14.44
N THR A 191 3.02 -8.86 -14.82
CA THR A 191 3.96 -9.76 -14.14
C THR A 191 4.94 -8.94 -13.30
N LEU A 192 5.51 -9.58 -12.30
CA LEU A 192 6.56 -9.03 -11.44
C LEU A 192 7.89 -9.66 -11.85
N GLU A 193 8.72 -8.90 -12.55
CA GLU A 193 10.05 -9.33 -13.00
C GLU A 193 11.12 -8.55 -12.24
N SER A 194 11.86 -9.23 -11.37
CA SER A 194 12.91 -8.60 -10.53
C SER A 194 12.43 -7.35 -9.78
N GLY A 195 11.21 -7.41 -9.22
CA GLY A 195 10.59 -6.31 -8.48
C GLY A 195 10.04 -5.16 -9.36
N ASN A 196 10.01 -5.33 -10.68
CA ASN A 196 9.43 -4.37 -11.61
C ASN A 196 8.13 -4.92 -12.20
N LEU A 197 7.16 -4.03 -12.41
CA LEU A 197 5.94 -4.33 -13.14
C LEU A 197 6.21 -4.33 -14.65
N ARG A 198 5.69 -5.36 -15.34
CA ARG A 198 5.62 -5.43 -16.79
C ARG A 198 4.21 -5.85 -17.20
N SER A 199 3.60 -5.09 -18.11
CA SER A 199 2.27 -5.44 -18.62
C SER A 199 2.35 -6.57 -19.63
N LEU A 200 1.45 -7.55 -19.52
CA LEU A 200 1.25 -8.63 -20.47
C LEU A 200 0.15 -8.30 -21.48
N GLY A 201 -0.70 -7.34 -21.19
CA GLY A 201 -1.80 -6.92 -22.04
C GLY A 201 -3.00 -6.44 -21.23
N ILE A 202 -4.03 -5.98 -21.96
CA ILE A 202 -5.26 -5.45 -21.41
C ILE A 202 -6.40 -6.47 -21.59
N LEU A 203 -7.25 -6.57 -20.57
CA LEU A 203 -8.50 -7.34 -20.66
C LEU A 203 -9.58 -6.50 -21.39
N GLU A 204 -10.23 -7.10 -22.38
CA GLU A 204 -11.28 -6.50 -23.22
C GLU A 204 -12.64 -7.14 -22.93
#